data_7333dac50708b893c19b498abec6af79
#
_entry.id   7333dac50708b893c19b498abec6af79
#
_cell.length_a   1.000
_cell.length_b   1.000
_cell.length_c   1.000
_cell.angle_alpha   90.00
_cell.angle_beta   90.00
_cell.angle_gamma   90.00
#
_symmetry.space_group_name_H-M   'P 1'
#
loop_
_entity.id
_entity.type
_entity.pdbx_description
1 polymer ?
#
loop_
_entity_poly.entity_id
_entity_poly.type
_entity_poly.pdbx_seq_one_letter_code
_entity_poly.pdbx_strand_id
1 'polypeptide(L)'
;MENFQIYRDIQARTGGDIYIGVVGPVRTGKSTFIRRFMELVALPGMDEKMQKEVRDQLPLSGSGKMITTVEPKFIPREAVPVTLGEDLKVQVRLIDCVGFLVKDAAGNIEDGKERMVKTPWFTKAIPFHEAAKMGTEKVIQEHSTIGLVITSDGSFGEIPRENFVQAEEQTVAELKKQGKPFLIVVNSQLPHKEETRQLAKELQIGRAHV
;
A
#
# COMPACT_ATOMS: atom_id res chain seq x y z
N MET A 1 4.36 5.77 -26.23
CA MET A 1 4.61 4.38 -26.68
C MET A 1 5.46 3.58 -25.70
N GLU A 2 6.35 4.18 -24.91
CA GLU A 2 7.19 3.48 -23.92
C GLU A 2 6.39 2.85 -22.76
N ASN A 3 5.35 3.50 -22.27
CA ASN A 3 4.53 2.98 -21.17
C ASN A 3 3.82 1.65 -21.50
N PHE A 4 3.52 1.41 -22.76
CA PHE A 4 2.84 0.15 -23.18
C PHE A 4 3.77 -1.07 -23.15
N GLN A 5 5.09 -0.87 -23.26
CA GLN A 5 6.08 -1.94 -23.17
C GLN A 5 6.26 -2.44 -21.75
N ILE A 6 6.21 -1.55 -20.76
CA ILE A 6 6.33 -1.90 -19.33
C ILE A 6 5.20 -2.84 -18.91
N TYR A 7 3.96 -2.54 -19.30
CA TYR A 7 2.81 -3.40 -18.98
C TYR A 7 2.90 -4.78 -19.65
N ARG A 8 3.35 -4.84 -20.91
CA ARG A 8 3.58 -6.12 -21.59
C ARG A 8 4.68 -6.95 -20.95
N ASP A 9 5.75 -6.30 -20.51
CA ASP A 9 6.86 -6.96 -19.82
C ASP A 9 6.43 -7.51 -18.44
N ILE A 10 5.67 -6.74 -17.68
CA ILE A 10 5.07 -7.18 -16.42
C ILE A 10 4.12 -8.36 -16.67
N GLN A 11 3.23 -8.26 -17.66
CA GLN A 11 2.30 -9.31 -18.02
C GLN A 11 3.02 -10.61 -18.43
N ALA A 12 4.09 -10.51 -19.20
CA ALA A 12 4.90 -11.66 -19.61
C ALA A 12 5.61 -12.34 -18.42
N ARG A 13 6.04 -11.55 -17.42
CA ARG A 13 6.73 -12.06 -16.23
C ARG A 13 5.81 -12.68 -15.18
N THR A 14 4.55 -12.24 -15.13
CA THR A 14 3.61 -12.61 -14.06
C THR A 14 2.52 -13.59 -14.53
N GLY A 15 2.55 -14.03 -15.78
CA GLY A 15 1.48 -14.84 -16.35
C GLY A 15 0.17 -14.08 -16.59
N GLY A 16 0.22 -12.74 -16.50
CA GLY A 16 -0.93 -11.85 -16.71
C GLY A 16 -1.47 -11.20 -15.43
N ASP A 17 -1.04 -11.64 -14.25
CA ASP A 17 -1.47 -11.07 -12.98
C ASP A 17 -0.55 -9.93 -12.53
N ILE A 18 -1.14 -8.81 -12.12
CA ILE A 18 -0.42 -7.66 -11.56
C ILE A 18 -0.68 -7.60 -10.05
N TYR A 19 0.36 -7.81 -9.27
CA TYR A 19 0.33 -7.73 -7.83
C TYR A 19 0.81 -6.36 -7.37
N ILE A 20 -0.12 -5.50 -6.91
CA ILE A 20 0.18 -4.15 -6.46
C ILE A 20 0.37 -4.15 -4.95
N GLY A 21 1.60 -4.02 -4.50
CA GLY A 21 1.92 -3.83 -3.09
C GLY A 21 1.61 -2.41 -2.65
N VAL A 22 0.57 -2.22 -1.84
CA VAL A 22 0.21 -0.91 -1.28
C VAL A 22 0.99 -0.71 0.01
N VAL A 23 2.09 0.00 -0.09
CA VAL A 23 3.12 0.13 0.95
C VAL A 23 3.30 1.59 1.39
N GLY A 24 4.19 1.84 2.34
CA GLY A 24 4.46 3.19 2.84
C GLY A 24 4.28 3.30 4.35
N PRO A 25 4.36 4.51 4.92
CA PRO A 25 4.21 4.73 6.35
C PRO A 25 2.86 4.26 6.89
N VAL A 26 2.80 3.87 8.14
CA VAL A 26 1.52 3.57 8.80
C VAL A 26 0.62 4.82 8.85
N ARG A 27 -0.71 4.62 8.85
CA ARG A 27 -1.74 5.69 8.94
C ARG A 27 -1.79 6.68 7.76
N THR A 28 -1.23 6.35 6.63
CA THR A 28 -1.31 7.17 5.40
C THR A 28 -2.55 6.90 4.55
N GLY A 29 -3.44 6.00 4.96
CA GLY A 29 -4.68 5.70 4.23
C GLY A 29 -4.57 4.55 3.23
N LYS A 30 -3.58 3.66 3.35
CA LYS A 30 -3.39 2.49 2.47
C LYS A 30 -4.65 1.65 2.30
N SER A 31 -5.21 1.18 3.40
CA SER A 31 -6.43 0.34 3.37
C SER A 31 -7.66 1.09 2.82
N THR A 32 -7.73 2.40 3.06
CA THR A 32 -8.76 3.26 2.46
C THR A 32 -8.58 3.37 0.96
N PHE A 33 -7.35 3.54 0.48
CA PHE A 33 -7.04 3.53 -0.95
C PHE A 33 -7.45 2.20 -1.60
N ILE A 34 -7.04 1.07 -1.02
CA ILE A 34 -7.39 -0.27 -1.52
C ILE A 34 -8.91 -0.41 -1.66
N ARG A 35 -9.64 -0.03 -0.62
CA ARG A 35 -11.11 -0.08 -0.65
C ARG A 35 -11.68 0.77 -1.78
N ARG A 36 -11.24 2.03 -1.91
CA ARG A 36 -11.72 2.94 -2.95
C ARG A 36 -11.34 2.49 -4.35
N PHE A 37 -10.13 2.00 -4.54
CA PHE A 37 -9.72 1.44 -5.82
C PHE A 37 -10.62 0.27 -6.23
N MET A 38 -10.86 -0.66 -5.33
CA MET A 38 -11.75 -1.79 -5.60
C MET A 38 -13.19 -1.33 -5.90
N GLU A 39 -13.74 -0.42 -5.10
CA GLU A 39 -15.10 0.10 -5.27
C GLU A 39 -15.30 0.84 -6.60
N LEU A 40 -14.32 1.63 -7.03
CA LEU A 40 -14.45 2.53 -8.17
C LEU A 40 -13.93 1.94 -9.48
N VAL A 41 -12.96 1.05 -9.43
CA VAL A 41 -12.23 0.57 -10.62
C VAL A 41 -12.52 -0.90 -10.91
N ALA A 42 -12.49 -1.76 -9.90
CA ALA A 42 -12.60 -3.20 -10.12
C ALA A 42 -14.06 -3.69 -10.08
N LEU A 43 -14.82 -3.34 -9.04
CA LEU A 43 -16.19 -3.83 -8.84
C LEU A 43 -17.15 -3.51 -10.00
N PRO A 44 -17.11 -2.32 -10.64
CA PRO A 44 -18.06 -2.02 -11.71
C PRO A 44 -18.00 -2.97 -12.90
N GLY A 45 -16.86 -3.63 -13.13
CA GLY A 45 -16.67 -4.61 -14.20
C GLY A 45 -17.05 -6.05 -13.86
N MET A 46 -17.56 -6.31 -12.64
CA MET A 46 -17.85 -7.66 -12.14
C MET A 46 -19.37 -7.92 -12.09
N ASP A 47 -19.75 -9.20 -12.14
CA ASP A 47 -21.12 -9.61 -11.84
C ASP A 47 -21.46 -9.44 -10.34
N GLU A 48 -22.75 -9.45 -10.01
CA GLU A 48 -23.23 -9.19 -8.64
C GLU A 48 -22.69 -10.19 -7.60
N LYS A 49 -22.53 -11.45 -7.98
CA LYS A 49 -22.01 -12.48 -7.07
C LYS A 49 -20.56 -12.20 -6.73
N MET A 50 -19.74 -11.93 -7.73
CA MET A 50 -18.32 -11.60 -7.56
C MET A 50 -18.15 -10.28 -6.79
N GLN A 51 -18.98 -9.27 -7.10
CA GLN A 51 -18.98 -8.01 -6.34
C GLN A 51 -19.20 -8.23 -4.84
N LYS A 52 -20.16 -9.08 -4.47
CA LYS A 52 -20.45 -9.40 -3.07
C LYS A 52 -19.26 -10.09 -2.40
N GLU A 53 -18.70 -11.12 -3.03
CA GLU A 53 -17.54 -11.85 -2.52
C GLU A 53 -16.33 -10.93 -2.31
N VAL A 54 -16.07 -10.01 -3.22
CA VAL A 54 -14.97 -9.04 -3.12
C VAL A 54 -15.25 -7.99 -2.04
N ARG A 55 -16.48 -7.48 -1.92
CA ARG A 55 -16.87 -6.51 -0.88
C ARG A 55 -16.61 -7.05 0.53
N ASP A 56 -16.89 -8.33 0.76
CA ASP A 56 -16.69 -8.98 2.05
C ASP A 56 -15.18 -9.09 2.44
N GLN A 57 -14.30 -8.98 1.46
CA GLN A 57 -12.84 -9.04 1.65
C GLN A 57 -12.18 -7.66 1.79
N LEU A 58 -12.92 -6.57 1.55
CA LEU A 58 -12.37 -5.22 1.61
C LEU A 58 -11.96 -4.85 3.04
N PRO A 59 -10.83 -4.14 3.19
CA PRO A 59 -10.38 -3.72 4.50
C PRO A 59 -11.38 -2.74 5.12
N LEU A 60 -11.61 -2.87 6.41
CA LEU A 60 -12.38 -1.88 7.15
C LEU A 60 -11.58 -0.59 7.24
N SER A 61 -12.17 0.53 6.85
CA SER A 61 -11.57 1.85 7.07
C SER A 61 -11.42 2.10 8.56
N GLY A 62 -10.21 2.00 9.06
CA GLY A 62 -9.93 2.18 10.48
C GLY A 62 -9.75 3.65 10.82
N SER A 63 -10.81 4.37 11.17
CA SER A 63 -10.67 5.61 11.93
C SER A 63 -10.26 5.28 13.38
N GLY A 64 -8.99 5.47 13.71
CA GLY A 64 -8.51 5.46 15.09
C GLY A 64 -8.40 4.11 15.80
N LYS A 65 -8.70 2.99 15.17
CA LYS A 65 -8.62 1.67 15.81
C LYS A 65 -7.21 1.08 15.79
N MET A 66 -6.90 0.32 16.83
CA MET A 66 -5.67 -0.43 16.98
C MET A 66 -5.44 -1.34 15.76
N ILE A 67 -4.22 -1.35 15.23
CA ILE A 67 -3.83 -2.26 14.16
C ILE A 67 -3.82 -3.68 14.74
N THR A 68 -4.65 -4.58 14.21
CA THR A 68 -4.86 -5.91 14.78
C THR A 68 -4.01 -6.99 14.15
N THR A 69 -3.62 -6.83 12.88
CA THR A 69 -2.85 -7.84 12.15
C THR A 69 -1.62 -7.22 11.50
N VAL A 70 -0.51 -7.96 11.49
CA VAL A 70 0.76 -7.57 10.85
C VAL A 70 1.01 -8.32 9.55
N GLU A 71 0.21 -9.34 9.27
CA GLU A 71 0.31 -10.15 8.07
C GLU A 71 -0.19 -9.39 6.85
N PRO A 72 0.52 -9.50 5.71
CA PRO A 72 0.01 -9.01 4.44
C PRO A 72 -1.32 -9.65 4.07
N LYS A 73 -2.23 -8.88 3.52
CA LYS A 73 -3.53 -9.34 3.04
C LYS A 73 -3.65 -9.13 1.55
N PHE A 74 -3.94 -10.20 0.83
CA PHE A 74 -4.27 -10.15 -0.59
C PHE A 74 -5.75 -9.78 -0.76
N ILE A 75 -6.03 -8.74 -1.53
CA ILE A 75 -7.37 -8.17 -1.73
C ILE A 75 -7.62 -7.93 -3.22
N PRO A 76 -8.54 -8.64 -3.81
CA PRO A 76 -9.20 -9.84 -3.30
C PRO A 76 -8.26 -11.05 -3.23
N ARG A 77 -8.75 -12.16 -2.69
CA ARG A 77 -7.95 -13.42 -2.61
C ARG A 77 -7.51 -13.93 -3.97
N GLU A 78 -8.39 -13.84 -4.97
CA GLU A 78 -8.11 -14.15 -6.36
C GLU A 78 -7.94 -12.85 -7.15
N ALA A 79 -7.06 -12.84 -8.15
CA ALA A 79 -6.90 -11.71 -9.03
C ALA A 79 -8.20 -11.45 -9.82
N VAL A 80 -8.52 -10.18 -10.03
CA VAL A 80 -9.76 -9.78 -10.69
C VAL A 80 -9.47 -8.94 -11.93
N PRO A 81 -10.30 -9.06 -12.99
CA PRO A 81 -10.11 -8.29 -14.19
C PRO A 81 -10.40 -6.81 -13.97
N VAL A 82 -9.48 -5.98 -14.42
CA VAL A 82 -9.60 -4.52 -14.47
C VAL A 82 -9.34 -4.08 -15.90
N THR A 83 -10.22 -3.23 -16.43
CA THR A 83 -10.03 -2.61 -17.73
C THR A 83 -9.34 -1.26 -17.56
N LEU A 84 -8.17 -1.11 -18.15
CA LEU A 84 -7.39 0.12 -18.16
C LEU A 84 -7.47 0.76 -19.54
N GLY A 85 -8.00 2.00 -19.60
CA GLY A 85 -8.26 2.66 -20.89
C GLY A 85 -9.33 1.93 -21.71
N GLU A 86 -9.21 1.96 -23.04
CA GLU A 86 -10.23 1.42 -23.94
C GLU A 86 -10.17 -0.09 -24.11
N ASP A 87 -8.96 -0.71 -24.12
CA ASP A 87 -8.79 -2.12 -24.51
C ASP A 87 -7.88 -2.97 -23.63
N LEU A 88 -7.19 -2.41 -22.65
CA LEU A 88 -6.24 -3.17 -21.85
C LEU A 88 -6.92 -3.83 -20.66
N LYS A 89 -7.13 -5.14 -20.74
CA LYS A 89 -7.60 -5.96 -19.61
C LYS A 89 -6.41 -6.58 -18.90
N VAL A 90 -6.32 -6.35 -17.59
CA VAL A 90 -5.29 -6.92 -16.71
C VAL A 90 -5.95 -7.60 -15.52
N GLN A 91 -5.32 -8.63 -15.00
CA GLN A 91 -5.72 -9.25 -13.75
C GLN A 91 -4.98 -8.53 -12.61
N VAL A 92 -5.72 -7.95 -11.67
CA VAL A 92 -5.14 -7.14 -10.59
C VAL A 92 -5.44 -7.74 -9.23
N ARG A 93 -4.46 -7.68 -8.37
CA ARG A 93 -4.54 -8.06 -6.98
C ARG A 93 -3.79 -7.05 -6.13
N LEU A 94 -4.46 -6.46 -5.15
CA LEU A 94 -3.84 -5.52 -4.23
C LEU A 94 -3.34 -6.27 -2.99
N ILE A 95 -2.26 -5.79 -2.40
CA ILE A 95 -1.69 -6.38 -1.19
C ILE A 95 -1.61 -5.28 -0.14
N ASP A 96 -2.42 -5.42 0.91
CA ASP A 96 -2.41 -4.53 2.07
C ASP A 96 -1.35 -4.98 3.08
N CYS A 97 -0.67 -4.02 3.69
CA CYS A 97 0.24 -4.24 4.80
C CYS A 97 0.15 -3.11 5.82
N VAL A 98 0.70 -3.33 6.99
CA VAL A 98 0.74 -2.31 8.05
C VAL A 98 1.49 -1.07 7.59
N GLY A 99 2.66 -1.25 7.00
CA GLY A 99 3.60 -0.19 6.67
C GLY A 99 4.68 0.00 7.73
N PHE A 100 5.69 0.79 7.41
CA PHE A 100 6.73 1.16 8.37
C PHE A 100 6.15 2.10 9.42
N LEU A 101 6.52 1.88 10.69
CA LEU A 101 6.07 2.72 11.79
C LEU A 101 6.67 4.13 11.67
N VAL A 102 5.89 5.10 12.13
CA VAL A 102 6.29 6.49 12.21
C VAL A 102 6.27 6.95 13.67
N LYS A 103 7.03 8.00 13.97
CA LYS A 103 7.00 8.63 15.28
C LYS A 103 5.56 9.08 15.60
N ASP A 104 5.16 8.95 16.84
CA ASP A 104 3.83 9.32 17.36
C ASP A 104 2.64 8.49 16.81
N ALA A 105 2.90 7.42 16.04
CA ALA A 105 1.84 6.50 15.65
C ALA A 105 1.40 5.64 16.84
N ALA A 106 0.13 5.71 17.19
CA ALA A 106 -0.45 4.86 18.22
C ALA A 106 -0.52 3.39 17.78
N GLY A 107 -0.37 2.45 18.73
CA GLY A 107 -0.57 1.03 18.54
C GLY A 107 0.67 0.15 18.67
N ASN A 108 1.84 0.74 18.94
CA ASN A 108 3.09 0.03 19.24
C ASN A 108 3.30 -0.18 20.76
N ILE A 109 2.53 0.51 21.61
CA ILE A 109 2.57 0.40 23.06
C ILE A 109 1.19 -0.05 23.56
N GLU A 110 1.16 -1.02 24.45
CA GLU A 110 -0.01 -1.55 25.13
C GLU A 110 0.32 -1.65 26.64
N ASP A 111 -0.51 -1.03 27.48
CA ASP A 111 -0.30 -0.98 28.94
C ASP A 111 1.09 -0.48 29.36
N GLY A 112 1.63 0.52 28.64
CA GLY A 112 2.95 1.11 28.94
C GLY A 112 4.15 0.24 28.55
N LYS A 113 3.92 -0.92 27.91
CA LYS A 113 4.96 -1.82 27.40
C LYS A 113 4.88 -1.93 25.88
N GLU A 114 5.99 -2.33 25.30
CA GLU A 114 6.02 -2.63 23.88
C GLU A 114 5.04 -3.76 23.54
N ARG A 115 4.18 -3.52 22.57
CA ARG A 115 3.18 -4.49 22.13
C ARG A 115 3.84 -5.67 21.42
N MET A 116 3.57 -6.87 21.92
CA MET A 116 4.05 -8.13 21.36
C MET A 116 2.97 -8.78 20.50
N VAL A 117 3.34 -9.30 19.33
CA VAL A 117 2.42 -9.92 18.38
C VAL A 117 2.94 -11.29 17.92
N LYS A 118 2.02 -12.20 17.67
CA LYS A 118 2.33 -13.46 16.99
C LYS A 118 2.29 -13.25 15.50
N THR A 119 3.20 -13.87 14.78
CA THR A 119 3.26 -13.87 13.32
C THR A 119 3.48 -15.29 12.81
N PRO A 120 3.11 -15.62 11.56
CA PRO A 120 3.35 -16.95 11.01
C PRO A 120 4.85 -17.25 10.78
N TRP A 121 5.70 -16.24 10.87
CA TRP A 121 7.14 -16.36 10.59
C TRP A 121 7.97 -16.74 11.81
N PHE A 122 7.41 -16.62 13.02
CA PHE A 122 8.10 -16.92 14.26
C PHE A 122 7.22 -17.75 15.22
N THR A 123 7.87 -18.66 15.92
CA THR A 123 7.21 -19.47 16.96
C THR A 123 6.90 -18.68 18.23
N LYS A 124 7.65 -17.61 18.49
CA LYS A 124 7.48 -16.72 19.64
C LYS A 124 6.90 -15.38 19.19
N ALA A 125 6.17 -14.72 20.09
CA ALA A 125 5.74 -13.35 19.85
C ALA A 125 6.95 -12.43 19.75
N ILE A 126 6.88 -11.47 18.82
CA ILE A 126 7.92 -10.46 18.57
C ILE A 126 7.33 -9.05 18.72
N PRO A 127 8.15 -8.02 18.90
CA PRO A 127 7.70 -6.64 18.95
C PRO A 127 6.89 -6.25 17.72
N PHE A 128 5.81 -5.48 17.94
CA PHE A 128 4.91 -5.08 16.86
C PHE A 128 5.64 -4.31 15.76
N HIS A 129 6.61 -3.45 16.10
CA HIS A 129 7.36 -2.69 15.10
C HIS A 129 8.21 -3.58 14.18
N GLU A 130 8.82 -4.64 14.74
CA GLU A 130 9.57 -5.62 13.95
C GLU A 130 8.64 -6.42 13.02
N ALA A 131 7.50 -6.85 13.54
CA ALA A 131 6.51 -7.57 12.76
C ALA A 131 5.93 -6.72 11.60
N ALA A 132 5.63 -5.45 11.86
CA ALA A 132 5.15 -4.50 10.86
C ALA A 132 6.19 -4.24 9.76
N LYS A 133 7.45 -4.04 10.17
CA LYS A 133 8.58 -3.90 9.25
C LYS A 133 8.71 -5.13 8.36
N MET A 134 8.79 -6.31 8.96
CA MET A 134 8.96 -7.57 8.22
C MET A 134 7.80 -7.85 7.27
N GLY A 135 6.54 -7.64 7.71
CA GLY A 135 5.37 -7.80 6.85
C GLY A 135 5.41 -6.86 5.65
N THR A 136 5.86 -5.62 5.83
CA THR A 136 6.02 -4.64 4.76
C THR A 136 7.14 -5.02 3.80
N GLU A 137 8.29 -5.44 4.33
CA GLU A 137 9.43 -5.93 3.53
C GLU A 137 9.03 -7.14 2.69
N LYS A 138 8.28 -8.10 3.25
CA LYS A 138 7.77 -9.26 2.49
C LYS A 138 6.84 -8.86 1.34
N VAL A 139 5.97 -7.87 1.53
CA VAL A 139 5.16 -7.35 0.42
C VAL A 139 6.05 -6.80 -0.67
N ILE A 140 7.04 -6.01 -0.32
CA ILE A 140 7.96 -5.40 -1.29
C ILE A 140 8.82 -6.48 -1.99
N GLN A 141 9.41 -7.40 -1.24
CA GLN A 141 10.39 -8.34 -1.77
C GLN A 141 9.74 -9.53 -2.50
N GLU A 142 8.75 -10.14 -1.88
CA GLU A 142 8.24 -11.46 -2.28
C GLU A 142 6.91 -11.41 -3.03
N HIS A 143 6.01 -10.47 -2.68
CA HIS A 143 4.62 -10.58 -3.08
C HIS A 143 4.18 -9.60 -4.16
N SER A 144 4.81 -8.44 -4.30
CA SER A 144 4.39 -7.43 -5.27
C SER A 144 5.21 -7.44 -6.55
N THR A 145 4.58 -7.11 -7.67
CA THR A 145 5.25 -6.82 -8.95
C THR A 145 5.48 -5.32 -9.12
N ILE A 146 4.58 -4.52 -8.57
CA ILE A 146 4.62 -3.04 -8.58
C ILE A 146 4.41 -2.55 -7.16
N GLY A 147 5.14 -1.51 -6.75
CA GLY A 147 4.93 -0.79 -5.51
C GLY A 147 4.00 0.41 -5.69
N LEU A 148 3.01 0.57 -4.82
CA LEU A 148 2.25 1.80 -4.69
C LEU A 148 2.50 2.36 -3.29
N VAL A 149 3.34 3.39 -3.23
CA VAL A 149 3.70 4.04 -1.96
C VAL A 149 2.64 5.09 -1.63
N ILE A 150 1.89 4.86 -0.56
CA ILE A 150 0.94 5.86 -0.06
C ILE A 150 1.60 6.62 1.09
N THR A 151 1.77 7.92 0.90
CA THR A 151 2.25 8.84 1.94
C THR A 151 1.22 9.93 2.23
N SER A 152 1.53 10.84 3.15
CA SER A 152 0.64 11.94 3.57
C SER A 152 1.37 13.26 3.60
N ASP A 153 0.65 14.33 3.29
CA ASP A 153 1.10 15.71 3.53
C ASP A 153 0.87 16.20 4.97
N GLY A 154 0.32 15.33 5.85
CA GLY A 154 -0.01 15.66 7.22
C GLY A 154 -1.31 16.44 7.40
N SER A 155 -2.10 16.65 6.34
CA SER A 155 -3.34 17.43 6.40
C SER A 155 -4.50 16.71 7.07
N PHE A 156 -4.36 15.42 7.39
CA PHE A 156 -5.36 14.62 8.10
C PHE A 156 -4.73 13.78 9.21
N GLY A 157 -5.54 13.49 10.23
CA GLY A 157 -5.07 12.81 11.44
C GLY A 157 -4.24 13.73 12.33
N GLU A 158 -3.50 13.14 13.26
CA GLU A 158 -2.73 13.86 14.28
C GLU A 158 -1.21 13.81 14.06
N ILE A 159 -0.77 13.14 12.98
CA ILE A 159 0.65 12.92 12.68
C ILE A 159 1.12 13.98 11.69
N PRO A 160 2.10 14.82 12.07
CA PRO A 160 2.63 15.85 11.17
C PRO A 160 3.47 15.24 10.03
N ARG A 161 3.60 15.98 8.92
CA ARG A 161 4.29 15.53 7.70
C ARG A 161 5.70 15.01 7.94
N GLU A 162 6.46 15.68 8.78
CA GLU A 162 7.84 15.34 9.07
C GLU A 162 8.03 13.94 9.65
N ASN A 163 7.03 13.43 10.37
CA ASN A 163 7.10 12.10 10.97
C ASN A 163 6.98 10.97 9.92
N PHE A 164 6.43 11.26 8.74
CA PHE A 164 6.31 10.28 7.67
C PHE A 164 7.59 10.11 6.84
N VAL A 165 8.47 11.12 6.81
CA VAL A 165 9.62 11.20 5.89
C VAL A 165 10.52 9.98 6.00
N GLN A 166 10.95 9.62 7.21
CA GLN A 166 11.86 8.49 7.42
C GLN A 166 11.28 7.17 6.93
N ALA A 167 10.02 6.88 7.26
CA ALA A 167 9.35 5.65 6.85
C ALA A 167 9.06 5.61 5.34
N GLU A 168 8.82 6.77 4.74
CA GLU A 168 8.67 6.95 3.31
C GLU A 168 9.99 6.66 2.58
N GLU A 169 11.10 7.23 3.04
CA GLU A 169 12.44 6.98 2.51
C GLU A 169 12.84 5.51 2.63
N GLN A 170 12.55 4.88 3.75
CA GLN A 170 12.79 3.46 3.94
C GLN A 170 11.99 2.61 2.94
N THR A 171 10.72 2.95 2.70
CA THR A 171 9.87 2.25 1.74
C THR A 171 10.45 2.35 0.32
N VAL A 172 10.83 3.57 -0.09
CA VAL A 172 11.39 3.83 -1.41
C VAL A 172 12.75 3.15 -1.59
N ALA A 173 13.60 3.20 -0.56
CA ALA A 173 14.91 2.54 -0.60
C ALA A 173 14.76 1.01 -0.79
N GLU A 174 13.81 0.38 -0.12
CA GLU A 174 13.58 -1.05 -0.26
C GLU A 174 13.03 -1.42 -1.65
N LEU A 175 12.11 -0.63 -2.21
CA LEU A 175 11.61 -0.82 -3.58
C LEU A 175 12.73 -0.68 -4.62
N LYS A 176 13.58 0.35 -4.49
CA LYS A 176 14.74 0.57 -5.38
C LYS A 176 15.74 -0.59 -5.28
N LYS A 177 16.04 -1.06 -4.08
CA LYS A 177 16.94 -2.20 -3.84
C LYS A 177 16.45 -3.48 -4.54
N GLN A 178 15.13 -3.67 -4.61
CA GLN A 178 14.51 -4.79 -5.30
C GLN A 178 14.34 -4.57 -6.82
N GLY A 179 14.70 -3.39 -7.33
CA GLY A 179 14.52 -3.04 -8.75
C GLY A 179 13.04 -3.04 -9.19
N LYS A 180 12.12 -2.81 -8.26
CA LYS A 180 10.68 -2.84 -8.57
C LYS A 180 10.20 -1.48 -9.02
N PRO A 181 9.37 -1.40 -10.07
CA PRO A 181 8.71 -0.16 -10.45
C PRO A 181 7.72 0.26 -9.35
N PHE A 182 7.61 1.56 -9.11
CA PHE A 182 6.67 2.07 -8.11
C PHE A 182 6.17 3.46 -8.45
N LEU A 183 5.01 3.80 -7.88
CA LEU A 183 4.44 5.13 -7.88
C LEU A 183 4.30 5.64 -6.45
N ILE A 184 4.37 6.96 -6.26
CA ILE A 184 4.10 7.59 -4.97
C ILE A 184 2.80 8.37 -5.08
N VAL A 185 1.89 8.13 -4.14
CA VAL A 185 0.61 8.85 -4.00
C VAL A 185 0.64 9.62 -2.70
N VAL A 186 0.47 10.93 -2.79
CA VAL A 186 0.32 11.81 -1.63
C VAL A 186 -1.16 11.91 -1.29
N ASN A 187 -1.54 11.34 -0.16
CA ASN A 187 -2.89 11.45 0.37
C ASN A 187 -3.03 12.78 1.14
N SER A 188 -4.03 13.59 0.77
CA SER A 188 -4.24 14.94 1.26
C SER A 188 -5.73 15.27 1.35
N GLN A 189 -6.13 16.06 2.34
CA GLN A 189 -7.45 16.69 2.38
C GLN A 189 -7.55 17.89 1.42
N LEU A 190 -6.41 18.47 1.03
CA LEU A 190 -6.33 19.65 0.20
C LEU A 190 -5.42 19.43 -1.02
N PRO A 191 -5.76 18.47 -1.93
CA PRO A 191 -4.86 18.04 -3.02
C PRO A 191 -4.52 19.14 -4.03
N HIS A 192 -5.32 20.20 -4.07
CA HIS A 192 -5.10 21.33 -4.99
C HIS A 192 -4.28 22.47 -4.38
N LYS A 193 -3.93 22.38 -3.09
CA LYS A 193 -3.13 23.37 -2.41
C LYS A 193 -1.70 23.38 -2.94
N GLU A 194 -1.09 24.58 -3.03
CA GLU A 194 0.24 24.71 -3.65
C GLU A 194 1.30 23.92 -2.90
N GLU A 195 1.26 23.91 -1.56
CA GLU A 195 2.18 23.13 -0.74
C GLU A 195 2.10 21.63 -1.01
N THR A 196 0.87 21.08 -1.19
CA THR A 196 0.67 19.67 -1.54
C THR A 196 1.18 19.35 -2.94
N ARG A 197 0.96 20.25 -3.90
CA ARG A 197 1.51 20.12 -5.26
C ARG A 197 3.02 20.19 -5.30
N GLN A 198 3.60 21.08 -4.49
CA GLN A 198 5.05 21.20 -4.38
C GLN A 198 5.65 19.94 -3.76
N LEU A 199 5.06 19.42 -2.69
CA LEU A 199 5.46 18.13 -2.10
C LEU A 199 5.43 16.99 -3.14
N ALA A 200 4.37 16.90 -3.94
CA ALA A 200 4.27 15.89 -4.98
C ALA A 200 5.39 16.00 -6.02
N LYS A 201 5.75 17.23 -6.43
CA LYS A 201 6.89 17.48 -7.35
C LYS A 201 8.23 17.09 -6.72
N GLU A 202 8.45 17.40 -5.45
CA GLU A 202 9.68 17.02 -4.74
C GLU A 202 9.85 15.52 -4.64
N LEU A 203 8.76 14.80 -4.37
CA LEU A 203 8.74 13.35 -4.33
C LEU A 203 9.00 12.73 -5.72
N GLN A 204 8.50 13.32 -6.77
CA GLN A 204 8.74 12.89 -8.15
C GLN A 204 10.21 13.02 -8.55
N ILE A 205 10.83 14.17 -8.27
CA ILE A 205 12.23 14.46 -8.67
C ILE A 205 13.22 13.58 -7.90
N GLY A 206 12.97 13.34 -6.62
CA GLY A 206 13.92 12.63 -5.76
C GLY A 206 13.80 11.12 -5.75
N ARG A 207 12.67 10.54 -6.14
CA ARG A 207 12.30 9.18 -5.73
C ARG A 207 11.60 8.33 -6.77
N ALA A 208 10.92 8.90 -7.72
CA ALA A 208 10.22 8.14 -8.75
C ALA A 208 11.11 7.90 -9.96
N HIS A 209 11.25 6.65 -10.36
CA HIS A 209 11.55 6.31 -11.74
C HIS A 209 10.21 6.23 -12.48
N VAL A 210 9.95 7.19 -13.33
CA VAL A 210 8.90 7.14 -14.33
C VAL A 210 9.33 6.18 -15.44
#